data_0781c905794a2f5be82de87aa85d4c65
#
_entry.id   0781c905794a2f5be82de87aa85d4c65
#
_cell.length_a   1.000
_cell.length_b   1.000
_cell.length_c   1.000
_cell.angle_alpha   90.00
_cell.angle_beta   90.00
_cell.angle_gamma   90.00
#
_symmetry.space_group_name_H-M   'P 1'
#
loop_
_entity.id
_entity.type
_entity.pdbx_description
1 polymer ?
#
loop_
_entity_poly.entity_id
_entity_poly.type
_entity_poly.pdbx_seq_one_letter_code
_entity_poly.pdbx_strand_id
1 'polypeptide(L)'
;MLEIKRIIPKLEIKNENLIKGIQFEGLRVVGDPIKFAKKFFEDGADQIIIIDIVASLYSRKNLFQTLNKITDDIFIPITAGGGVRSLEDIKKLLEAGADRVSINTFALENQNILGNISEKFGSQFLSILIEVKKIENKYYCMKNHGRDNSGIELEKWVKFLKTKG
;
A
#
# COMPACT_ATOMS: atom_id res chain seq x y z
N MET A 1 17.18 -26.96 -0.04
CA MET A 1 16.16 -26.35 0.84
C MET A 1 15.02 -25.85 -0.03
N LEU A 2 13.79 -26.30 0.19
CA LEU A 2 12.64 -25.75 -0.53
C LEU A 2 12.46 -24.30 -0.09
N GLU A 3 12.52 -23.36 -1.04
CA GLU A 3 12.26 -21.94 -0.79
C GLU A 3 10.75 -21.74 -0.62
N ILE A 4 10.31 -21.45 0.60
CA ILE A 4 8.90 -21.19 0.88
C ILE A 4 8.54 -19.81 0.32
N LYS A 5 7.57 -19.77 -0.60
CA LYS A 5 7.01 -18.54 -1.16
C LYS A 5 5.78 -18.13 -0.38
N ARG A 6 5.67 -16.84 -0.05
CA ARG A 6 4.46 -16.27 0.56
C ARG A 6 3.47 -15.82 -0.53
N ILE A 7 2.19 -16.08 -0.29
CA ILE A 7 1.09 -15.60 -1.14
C ILE A 7 0.45 -14.40 -0.46
N ILE A 8 0.53 -13.24 -1.11
CA ILE A 8 0.10 -11.96 -0.55
C ILE A 8 -0.87 -11.29 -1.53
N PRO A 9 -2.19 -11.50 -1.38
CA PRO A 9 -3.18 -10.80 -2.19
C PRO A 9 -3.18 -9.30 -1.90
N LYS A 10 -3.33 -8.50 -2.96
CA LYS A 10 -3.48 -7.05 -2.89
C LYS A 10 -4.90 -6.66 -3.26
N LEU A 11 -5.60 -6.03 -2.32
CA LEU A 11 -6.95 -5.49 -2.49
C LEU A 11 -6.87 -3.99 -2.76
N GLU A 12 -7.31 -3.56 -3.92
CA GLU A 12 -7.45 -2.14 -4.25
C GLU A 12 -8.89 -1.71 -3.98
N ILE A 13 -9.06 -0.70 -3.12
CA ILE A 13 -10.38 -0.22 -2.75
C ILE A 13 -10.63 1.20 -3.22
N LYS A 14 -11.90 1.47 -3.51
CA LYS A 14 -12.43 2.81 -3.76
C LYS A 14 -13.72 2.96 -2.98
N ASN A 15 -13.74 3.89 -2.03
CA ASN A 15 -14.81 3.99 -1.06
C ASN A 15 -14.99 2.65 -0.32
N GLU A 16 -16.16 2.03 -0.43
CA GLU A 16 -16.49 0.74 0.21
C GLU A 16 -16.35 -0.47 -0.72
N ASN A 17 -15.87 -0.26 -1.94
CA ASN A 17 -15.84 -1.30 -2.96
C ASN A 17 -14.43 -1.78 -3.25
N LEU A 18 -14.27 -3.09 -3.37
CA LEU A 18 -13.12 -3.70 -4.02
C LEU A 18 -13.22 -3.44 -5.52
N ILE A 19 -12.13 -2.95 -6.07
CA ILE A 19 -12.06 -2.60 -7.49
C ILE A 19 -10.92 -3.31 -8.18
N LYS A 20 -11.02 -3.39 -9.50
CA LYS A 20 -9.93 -3.81 -10.38
C LYS A 20 -9.69 -2.74 -11.43
N GLY A 21 -8.45 -2.26 -11.52
CA GLY A 21 -8.02 -1.38 -12.59
C GLY A 21 -7.88 -2.14 -13.91
N ILE A 22 -8.34 -1.54 -15.00
CA ILE A 22 -8.09 -2.01 -16.36
C ILE A 22 -7.11 -1.03 -16.98
N GLN A 23 -5.85 -1.46 -17.15
CA GLN A 23 -4.76 -0.67 -17.76
C GLN A 23 -4.60 0.75 -17.18
N PHE A 24 -4.89 0.94 -15.89
CA PHE A 24 -4.89 2.23 -15.18
C PHE A 24 -5.97 3.24 -15.64
N GLU A 25 -6.83 2.89 -16.60
CA GLU A 25 -7.80 3.84 -17.19
C GLU A 25 -9.24 3.60 -16.73
N GLY A 26 -9.59 2.40 -16.37
CA GLY A 26 -10.94 2.04 -15.93
C GLY A 26 -10.95 1.36 -14.57
N LEU A 27 -11.94 1.69 -13.73
CA LEU A 27 -12.15 1.04 -12.43
C LEU A 27 -13.44 0.23 -12.50
N ARG A 28 -13.33 -1.09 -12.39
CA ARG A 28 -14.47 -1.98 -12.29
C ARG A 28 -14.65 -2.42 -10.84
N VAL A 29 -15.87 -2.32 -10.33
CA VAL A 29 -16.23 -2.91 -9.03
C VAL A 29 -16.23 -4.43 -9.15
N VAL A 30 -15.51 -5.08 -8.24
CA VAL A 30 -15.41 -6.54 -8.16
C VAL A 30 -16.28 -7.10 -7.05
N GLY A 31 -16.41 -6.35 -5.94
CA GLY A 31 -17.23 -6.77 -4.81
C GLY A 31 -16.90 -6.05 -3.52
N ASP A 32 -17.20 -6.72 -2.41
CA ASP A 32 -16.96 -6.26 -1.05
C ASP A 32 -15.54 -6.64 -0.59
N PRO A 33 -14.68 -5.69 -0.22
CA PRO A 33 -13.31 -5.96 0.19
C PRO A 33 -13.22 -6.84 1.44
N ILE A 34 -14.18 -6.76 2.37
CA ILE A 34 -14.18 -7.57 3.60
C ILE A 34 -14.41 -9.04 3.26
N LYS A 35 -15.39 -9.33 2.40
CA LYS A 35 -15.67 -10.70 1.93
C LYS A 35 -14.48 -11.31 1.21
N PHE A 36 -13.80 -10.53 0.35
CA PHE A 36 -12.61 -11.00 -0.36
C PHE A 36 -11.42 -11.21 0.57
N ALA A 37 -11.20 -10.32 1.53
CA ALA A 37 -10.14 -10.48 2.53
C ALA A 37 -10.33 -11.77 3.35
N LYS A 38 -11.58 -12.02 3.81
CA LYS A 38 -11.94 -13.25 4.53
C LYS A 38 -11.71 -14.49 3.68
N LYS A 39 -12.17 -14.46 2.43
CA LYS A 39 -11.95 -15.57 1.50
C LYS A 39 -10.46 -15.86 1.30
N PHE A 40 -9.62 -14.86 1.07
CA PHE A 40 -8.19 -15.07 0.91
C PHE A 40 -7.51 -15.59 2.17
N PHE A 41 -7.95 -15.16 3.34
CA PHE A 41 -7.49 -15.71 4.61
C PHE A 41 -7.86 -17.19 4.74
N GLU A 42 -9.11 -17.56 4.46
CA GLU A 42 -9.60 -18.95 4.46
C GLU A 42 -8.89 -19.83 3.41
N ASP A 43 -8.54 -19.25 2.25
CA ASP A 43 -7.78 -19.90 1.19
C ASP A 43 -6.27 -20.05 1.52
N GLY A 44 -5.79 -19.55 2.67
CA GLY A 44 -4.42 -19.72 3.17
C GLY A 44 -3.43 -18.62 2.73
N ALA A 45 -3.89 -17.40 2.51
CA ALA A 45 -2.99 -16.26 2.28
C ALA A 45 -2.10 -16.01 3.50
N ASP A 46 -0.82 -15.68 3.27
CA ASP A 46 0.16 -15.41 4.33
C ASP A 46 0.07 -13.99 4.90
N GLN A 47 -0.46 -13.04 4.12
CA GLN A 47 -0.64 -11.63 4.47
C GLN A 47 -1.61 -10.97 3.47
N ILE A 48 -2.18 -9.83 3.80
CA ILE A 48 -3.05 -9.07 2.89
C ILE A 48 -2.52 -7.64 2.76
N ILE A 49 -2.56 -7.09 1.55
CA ILE A 49 -2.29 -5.66 1.28
C ILE A 49 -3.59 -4.98 0.89
N ILE A 50 -3.95 -3.88 1.54
CA ILE A 50 -5.14 -3.08 1.25
C ILE A 50 -4.73 -1.67 0.88
N ILE A 51 -5.04 -1.23 -0.33
CA ILE A 51 -4.68 0.09 -0.86
C ILE A 51 -5.94 0.87 -1.25
N ASP A 52 -6.19 1.98 -0.59
CA ASP A 52 -7.21 2.94 -1.03
C ASP A 52 -6.63 3.82 -2.15
N ILE A 53 -7.12 3.61 -3.37
CA ILE A 53 -6.61 4.31 -4.56
C ILE A 53 -7.18 5.72 -4.74
N VAL A 54 -8.16 6.12 -3.96
CA VAL A 54 -8.78 7.46 -4.03
C VAL A 54 -8.65 8.28 -2.74
N ALA A 55 -7.95 7.75 -1.73
CA ALA A 55 -7.79 8.39 -0.42
C ALA A 55 -7.16 9.80 -0.48
N SER A 56 -6.48 10.14 -1.57
CA SER A 56 -5.94 11.48 -1.80
C SER A 56 -7.01 12.53 -2.12
N LEU A 57 -8.19 12.10 -2.56
CA LEU A 57 -9.27 12.96 -3.03
C LEU A 57 -10.44 13.04 -2.04
N TYR A 58 -10.62 12.02 -1.20
CA TYR A 58 -11.77 11.89 -0.29
C TYR A 58 -11.32 11.51 1.12
N SER A 59 -12.23 11.59 2.06
CA SER A 59 -12.00 11.19 3.46
C SER A 59 -11.60 9.70 3.56
N ARG A 60 -10.52 9.39 4.30
CA ARG A 60 -10.07 8.02 4.57
C ARG A 60 -10.97 7.24 5.54
N LYS A 61 -12.11 7.82 5.93
CA LYS A 61 -13.04 7.20 6.89
C LYS A 61 -13.39 5.77 6.50
N ASN A 62 -13.57 5.53 5.21
CA ASN A 62 -13.93 4.21 4.68
C ASN A 62 -12.81 3.18 4.83
N LEU A 63 -11.54 3.58 4.60
CA LEU A 63 -10.39 2.68 4.79
C LEU A 63 -10.28 2.24 6.26
N PHE A 64 -10.37 3.16 7.21
CA PHE A 64 -10.32 2.84 8.64
C PHE A 64 -11.46 1.91 9.06
N GLN A 65 -12.69 2.17 8.60
CA GLN A 65 -13.83 1.31 8.88
C GLN A 65 -13.66 -0.10 8.27
N THR A 66 -13.12 -0.16 7.06
CA THR A 66 -12.83 -1.44 6.39
C THR A 66 -11.76 -2.21 7.14
N LEU A 67 -10.67 -1.55 7.57
CA LEU A 67 -9.61 -2.17 8.35
C LEU A 67 -10.13 -2.74 9.67
N ASN A 68 -10.85 -1.94 10.46
CA ASN A 68 -11.40 -2.40 11.73
C ASN A 68 -12.26 -3.67 11.56
N LYS A 69 -13.14 -3.69 10.54
CA LYS A 69 -13.99 -4.87 10.27
C LYS A 69 -13.20 -6.09 9.80
N ILE A 70 -12.10 -5.88 9.07
CA ILE A 70 -11.25 -6.97 8.60
C ILE A 70 -10.44 -7.56 9.78
N THR A 71 -9.90 -6.71 10.65
CA THR A 71 -9.07 -7.14 11.78
C THR A 71 -9.83 -7.89 12.86
N ASP A 72 -11.16 -7.75 12.91
CA ASP A 72 -12.00 -8.53 13.83
C ASP A 72 -11.98 -10.04 13.53
N ASP A 73 -11.89 -10.41 12.25
CA ASP A 73 -12.05 -11.81 11.78
C ASP A 73 -10.78 -12.40 11.14
N ILE A 74 -9.75 -11.61 10.86
CA ILE A 74 -8.58 -12.02 10.08
C ILE A 74 -7.31 -11.83 10.91
N PHE A 75 -6.57 -12.93 11.12
CA PHE A 75 -5.41 -13.00 12.03
C PHE A 75 -4.07 -13.18 11.29
N ILE A 76 -3.97 -12.74 10.04
CA ILE A 76 -2.72 -12.65 9.28
C ILE A 76 -2.32 -11.19 9.11
N PRO A 77 -1.02 -10.88 8.92
CA PRO A 77 -0.55 -9.51 8.82
C PRO A 77 -1.24 -8.71 7.71
N ILE A 78 -1.65 -7.48 8.04
CA ILE A 78 -2.31 -6.55 7.11
C ILE A 78 -1.41 -5.35 6.86
N THR A 79 -1.10 -5.10 5.59
CA THR A 79 -0.45 -3.87 5.14
C THR A 79 -1.51 -2.94 4.56
N ALA A 80 -1.66 -1.75 5.11
CA ALA A 80 -2.63 -0.77 4.62
C ALA A 80 -1.96 0.48 4.07
N GLY A 81 -2.55 1.10 3.06
CA GLY A 81 -2.03 2.32 2.46
C GLY A 81 -3.02 3.02 1.54
N GLY A 82 -2.52 4.06 0.91
CA GLY A 82 -3.28 4.96 0.05
C GLY A 82 -3.41 6.35 0.66
N GLY A 83 -3.02 7.38 -0.08
CA GLY A 83 -3.16 8.78 0.28
C GLY A 83 -2.41 9.22 1.55
N VAL A 84 -1.47 8.45 2.07
CA VAL A 84 -0.66 8.82 3.26
C VAL A 84 0.20 10.04 2.94
N ARG A 85 0.13 11.08 3.80
CA ARG A 85 0.82 12.37 3.62
C ARG A 85 1.48 12.91 4.89
N SER A 86 1.31 12.23 6.02
CA SER A 86 1.85 12.66 7.31
C SER A 86 2.15 11.48 8.23
N LEU A 87 2.93 11.72 9.28
CA LEU A 87 3.15 10.74 10.36
C LEU A 87 1.86 10.43 11.13
N GLU A 88 0.95 11.39 11.22
CA GLU A 88 -0.36 11.21 11.84
C GLU A 88 -1.23 10.23 11.04
N ASP A 89 -1.15 10.25 9.71
CA ASP A 89 -1.84 9.29 8.87
C ASP A 89 -1.34 7.87 9.11
N ILE A 90 -0.02 7.70 9.27
CA ILE A 90 0.60 6.42 9.59
C ILE A 90 0.08 5.91 10.93
N LYS A 91 0.11 6.78 11.96
CA LYS A 91 -0.39 6.45 13.30
C LYS A 91 -1.84 5.96 13.25
N LYS A 92 -2.72 6.68 12.56
CA LYS A 92 -4.14 6.30 12.41
C LYS A 92 -4.35 4.96 11.71
N LEU A 93 -3.53 4.63 10.70
CA LEU A 93 -3.61 3.33 10.04
C LEU A 93 -3.19 2.19 10.96
N LEU A 94 -2.13 2.38 11.76
CA LEU A 94 -1.71 1.40 12.76
C LEU A 94 -2.77 1.24 13.87
N GLU A 95 -3.34 2.33 14.35
CA GLU A 95 -4.44 2.31 15.34
C GLU A 95 -5.71 1.65 14.80
N ALA A 96 -5.95 1.71 13.49
CA ALA A 96 -7.06 1.02 12.83
C ALA A 96 -6.81 -0.47 12.58
N GLY A 97 -5.67 -1.01 13.03
CA GLY A 97 -5.34 -2.44 12.97
C GLY A 97 -4.42 -2.86 11.83
N ALA A 98 -3.81 -1.92 11.11
CA ALA A 98 -2.76 -2.28 10.16
C ALA A 98 -1.47 -2.68 10.89
N ASP A 99 -0.83 -3.78 10.49
CA ASP A 99 0.50 -4.18 10.98
C ASP A 99 1.61 -3.40 10.29
N ARG A 100 1.36 -2.96 9.06
CA ARG A 100 2.29 -2.16 8.25
C ARG A 100 1.55 -1.09 7.47
N VAL A 101 2.25 0.00 7.21
CA VAL A 101 1.74 1.08 6.37
C VAL A 101 2.48 1.15 5.05
N SER A 102 1.75 1.18 3.94
CA SER A 102 2.31 1.29 2.60
C SER A 102 2.25 2.73 2.11
N ILE A 103 3.39 3.26 1.65
CA ILE A 103 3.49 4.60 1.05
C ILE A 103 4.19 4.54 -0.31
N ASN A 104 3.83 5.45 -1.21
CA ASN A 104 4.50 5.67 -2.50
C ASN A 104 4.78 7.16 -2.72
N THR A 105 3.81 7.93 -3.20
CA THR A 105 3.95 9.35 -3.56
C THR A 105 4.61 10.16 -2.45
N PHE A 106 4.19 9.99 -1.20
CA PHE A 106 4.73 10.71 -0.05
C PHE A 106 6.23 10.46 0.16
N ALA A 107 6.69 9.22 -0.05
CA ALA A 107 8.12 8.88 0.06
C ALA A 107 8.93 9.45 -1.11
N LEU A 108 8.40 9.42 -2.33
CA LEU A 108 9.05 9.97 -3.51
C LEU A 108 9.19 11.51 -3.45
N GLU A 109 8.19 12.19 -2.88
CA GLU A 109 8.18 13.66 -2.74
C GLU A 109 8.95 14.15 -1.53
N ASN A 110 9.06 13.34 -0.48
CA ASN A 110 9.70 13.70 0.77
C ASN A 110 10.57 12.56 1.30
N GLN A 111 11.74 12.39 0.70
CA GLN A 111 12.66 11.28 1.02
C GLN A 111 13.13 11.27 2.48
N ASN A 112 13.22 12.44 3.13
CA ASN A 112 13.63 12.55 4.53
C ASN A 112 12.61 11.93 5.51
N ILE A 113 11.36 11.79 5.10
CA ILE A 113 10.31 11.21 5.93
C ILE A 113 10.59 9.76 6.31
N LEU A 114 11.33 9.02 5.46
CA LEU A 114 11.67 7.62 5.71
C LEU A 114 12.48 7.43 7.00
N GLY A 115 13.47 8.30 7.22
CA GLY A 115 14.23 8.30 8.47
C GLY A 115 13.34 8.59 9.69
N ASN A 116 12.49 9.60 9.61
CA ASN A 116 11.57 9.97 10.69
C ASN A 116 10.54 8.85 11.00
N ILE A 117 10.07 8.15 9.96
CA ILE A 117 9.15 7.00 10.16
C ILE A 117 9.89 5.86 10.84
N SER A 118 11.09 5.51 10.35
CA SER A 118 11.89 4.41 10.91
C SER A 118 12.29 4.70 12.35
N GLU A 119 12.62 5.93 12.69
CA GLU A 119 12.97 6.35 14.05
C GLU A 119 11.76 6.30 14.99
N LYS A 120 10.58 6.75 14.52
CA LYS A 120 9.39 6.87 15.36
C LYS A 120 8.63 5.55 15.53
N PHE A 121 8.52 4.76 14.48
CA PHE A 121 7.68 3.55 14.44
C PHE A 121 8.48 2.26 14.25
N GLY A 122 9.72 2.36 13.79
CA GLY A 122 10.53 1.22 13.36
C GLY A 122 10.38 0.94 11.86
N SER A 123 11.46 0.52 11.20
CA SER A 123 11.47 0.24 9.75
C SER A 123 10.53 -0.91 9.36
N GLN A 124 10.29 -1.87 10.27
CA GLN A 124 9.40 -3.00 10.04
C GLN A 124 7.93 -2.62 9.81
N PHE A 125 7.50 -1.44 10.26
CA PHE A 125 6.13 -0.94 10.05
C PHE A 125 5.93 -0.26 8.70
N LEU A 126 7.02 -0.03 7.94
CA LEU A 126 6.97 0.65 6.67
C LEU A 126 7.10 -0.31 5.51
N SER A 127 6.22 -0.17 4.54
CA SER A 127 6.29 -0.83 3.23
C SER A 127 6.30 0.23 2.13
N ILE A 128 7.23 0.14 1.20
CA ILE A 128 7.28 1.05 0.06
C ILE A 128 6.60 0.40 -1.14
N LEU A 129 5.47 0.97 -1.55
CA LEU A 129 4.83 0.61 -2.81
C LEU A 129 5.56 1.34 -3.95
N ILE A 130 6.05 0.60 -4.92
CA ILE A 130 6.76 1.16 -6.08
C ILE A 130 5.93 0.90 -7.34
N GLU A 131 5.34 1.94 -7.88
CA GLU A 131 4.69 1.93 -9.19
C GLU A 131 5.72 2.31 -10.25
N VAL A 132 5.80 1.55 -11.33
CA VAL A 132 6.88 1.67 -12.32
C VAL A 132 6.30 1.75 -13.72
N LYS A 133 6.86 2.65 -14.53
CA LYS A 133 6.60 2.72 -15.97
C LYS A 133 7.90 2.69 -16.75
N LYS A 134 7.94 1.89 -17.82
CA LYS A 134 9.03 1.92 -18.78
C LYS A 134 8.83 3.10 -19.71
N ILE A 135 9.82 4.01 -19.77
CA ILE A 135 9.85 5.16 -20.69
C ILE A 135 11.15 5.01 -21.46
N GLU A 136 11.05 4.86 -22.76
CA GLU A 136 12.17 4.51 -23.64
C GLU A 136 12.85 3.21 -23.15
N ASN A 137 14.10 3.25 -22.73
CA ASN A 137 14.85 2.09 -22.25
C ASN A 137 15.07 2.08 -20.72
N LYS A 138 14.40 2.98 -19.96
CA LYS A 138 14.56 3.11 -18.52
C LYS A 138 13.26 2.90 -17.79
N TYR A 139 13.36 2.46 -16.54
CA TYR A 139 12.22 2.33 -15.63
C TYR A 139 12.19 3.50 -14.66
N TYR A 140 11.07 4.20 -14.60
CA TYR A 140 10.86 5.34 -13.69
C TYR A 140 9.79 5.03 -12.65
N CYS A 141 10.04 5.50 -11.42
CA CYS A 141 9.04 5.45 -10.36
C CYS A 141 7.93 6.46 -10.65
N MET A 142 6.69 6.00 -10.47
CA MET A 142 5.50 6.80 -10.73
C MET A 142 4.84 7.24 -9.43
N LYS A 143 4.22 8.43 -9.46
CA LYS A 143 3.41 9.01 -8.39
C LYS A 143 1.93 8.98 -8.76
N ASN A 144 1.08 9.28 -7.75
CA ASN A 144 -0.36 9.51 -7.94
C ASN A 144 -1.05 8.39 -8.73
N HIS A 145 -0.82 7.13 -8.31
CA HIS A 145 -1.37 5.93 -8.95
C HIS A 145 -0.97 5.78 -10.42
N GLY A 146 0.33 5.93 -10.69
CA GLY A 146 0.90 5.73 -12.01
C GLY A 146 0.69 6.86 -13.01
N ARG A 147 0.08 7.98 -12.59
CA ARG A 147 -0.23 9.11 -13.48
C ARG A 147 0.98 10.01 -13.77
N ASP A 148 1.78 10.29 -12.74
CA ASP A 148 2.84 11.27 -12.81
C ASP A 148 4.21 10.60 -12.71
N ASN A 149 5.12 10.95 -13.62
CA ASN A 149 6.50 10.53 -13.54
C ASN A 149 7.20 11.31 -12.41
N SER A 150 7.85 10.61 -11.49
CA SER A 150 8.62 11.25 -10.42
C SER A 150 9.98 11.82 -10.89
N GLY A 151 10.44 11.42 -12.07
CA GLY A 151 11.80 11.69 -12.55
C GLY A 151 12.87 10.80 -11.93
N ILE A 152 12.51 9.90 -11.00
CA ILE A 152 13.45 9.03 -10.29
C ILE A 152 13.49 7.66 -10.98
N GLU A 153 14.67 7.24 -11.40
CA GLU A 153 14.90 5.89 -11.96
C GLU A 153 14.74 4.82 -10.87
N LEU A 154 14.10 3.70 -11.21
CA LEU A 154 13.82 2.60 -10.28
C LEU A 154 15.07 2.12 -9.53
N GLU A 155 16.16 1.91 -10.25
CA GLU A 155 17.40 1.40 -9.62
C GLU A 155 17.97 2.38 -8.59
N LYS A 156 17.94 3.69 -8.88
CA LYS A 156 18.38 4.74 -7.95
C LYS A 156 17.49 4.76 -6.70
N TRP A 157 16.17 4.62 -6.90
CA TRP A 157 15.22 4.59 -5.81
C TRP A 157 15.44 3.37 -4.89
N VAL A 158 15.55 2.18 -5.46
CA VAL A 158 15.79 0.96 -4.68
C VAL A 158 17.11 1.01 -3.92
N LYS A 159 18.20 1.52 -4.55
CA LYS A 159 19.48 1.71 -3.87
C LYS A 159 19.36 2.68 -2.70
N PHE A 160 18.67 3.80 -2.90
CA PHE A 160 18.40 4.78 -1.84
C PHE A 160 17.60 4.16 -0.68
N LEU A 161 16.52 3.45 -0.96
CA LEU A 161 15.69 2.80 0.06
C LEU A 161 16.51 1.83 0.93
N LYS A 162 17.41 1.06 0.35
CA LYS A 162 18.31 0.16 1.08
C LYS A 162 19.22 0.87 2.10
N THR A 163 19.46 2.17 1.94
CA THR A 163 20.25 2.96 2.90
C THR A 163 19.41 3.45 4.09
N LYS A 164 18.09 3.27 4.05
CA LYS A 164 17.15 3.77 5.06
C LYS A 164 16.58 2.68 5.99
N GLY A 165 16.95 1.41 5.77
CA GLY A 165 16.59 0.27 6.60
C GLY A 165 15.93 -0.86 5.84
#